data_402799e582759e22e7fd2b8ab7f1d894
#
_entry.id   402799e582759e22e7fd2b8ab7f1d894
#
_cell.length_a   1.000
_cell.length_b   1.000
_cell.length_c   1.000
_cell.angle_alpha   90.00
_cell.angle_beta   90.00
_cell.angle_gamma   90.00
#
_symmetry.space_group_name_H-M   'P 1'
#
loop_
_entity.id
_entity.type
_entity.pdbx_description
1 polymer ?
#
loop_
_entity_poly.entity_id
_entity_poly.type
_entity_poly.pdbx_seq_one_letter_code
_entity_poly.pdbx_strand_id
1 'polypeptide(L)'
;MSSRKRGQNEDSIYKDGDRWRGAVSLGYGPDGKRRRKKVSGKTRAEVVEKIRKIKELMAKGLPVPDDKLSVGDFLDRWLANLPGHVADSTLDDYEDTVRLHLKPGLGRHKLTGLTVAQVDALWQAKREKGYSANSIRIMRAVLRKALGQAEREGLVARNVAALSMPPRIRTEEGRTLTVDQARMLLEEVAEHRMGVLVLLSLVFGLRRGEALGLMWSGFDPDARTLRVTHAVKRIKNRDPDASRKTKLVINELKTRKSRRTLSLTPELVDALKTHRSAHNKERLQAGEEWTEHGLIFPTTFGNPSDPDTFSHLFSKLAKKAGIGHWHPHELRHSGASLMLAQGTPLHVVSDVLGHASIAITKDVYGHLMEGDKRAATEAISSALLGQRKRVAPRVAPKDEEETG
;
A
#
# COMPACT_ATOMS: atom_id res chain seq x y z
N MET A 1 33.62 -55.01 -33.35
CA MET A 1 33.43 -53.55 -33.24
C MET A 1 33.40 -53.15 -31.77
N SER A 2 34.47 -52.55 -31.29
CA SER A 2 34.65 -52.21 -29.85
C SER A 2 33.68 -51.09 -29.43
N SER A 3 32.81 -51.40 -28.49
CA SER A 3 31.93 -50.42 -27.83
C SER A 3 32.78 -49.49 -26.95
N ARG A 4 33.06 -48.27 -27.39
CA ARG A 4 33.69 -47.24 -26.59
C ARG A 4 32.87 -46.99 -25.35
N LYS A 5 33.39 -47.33 -24.15
CA LYS A 5 32.81 -46.95 -22.87
C LYS A 5 32.75 -45.41 -22.82
N ARG A 6 31.52 -44.87 -22.70
CA ARG A 6 31.28 -43.43 -22.55
C ARG A 6 31.88 -42.93 -21.22
N GLY A 7 32.56 -41.78 -21.28
CA GLY A 7 33.09 -41.11 -20.10
C GLY A 7 31.97 -40.63 -19.16
N GLN A 8 32.30 -40.50 -17.88
CA GLN A 8 31.32 -40.22 -16.78
C GLN A 8 30.56 -38.89 -16.89
N ASN A 9 30.84 -38.02 -17.89
CA ASN A 9 30.18 -36.73 -18.12
C ASN A 9 29.83 -36.44 -19.60
N GLU A 10 29.84 -37.46 -20.46
CA GLU A 10 29.46 -37.26 -21.88
C GLU A 10 27.95 -37.11 -22.03
N ASP A 11 27.54 -36.09 -22.82
CA ASP A 11 26.14 -35.88 -23.21
C ASP A 11 25.68 -37.05 -24.10
N SER A 12 24.55 -37.63 -23.78
CA SER A 12 23.98 -38.67 -24.62
C SER A 12 23.07 -38.04 -25.69
N ILE A 13 23.46 -38.15 -26.96
CA ILE A 13 22.62 -37.77 -28.10
C ILE A 13 22.32 -39.03 -28.90
N TYR A 14 21.05 -39.31 -29.08
CA TYR A 14 20.57 -40.51 -29.80
C TYR A 14 19.28 -40.20 -30.59
N LYS A 15 19.04 -41.00 -31.61
CA LYS A 15 17.81 -40.93 -32.41
C LYS A 15 16.76 -41.80 -31.73
N ASP A 16 15.55 -41.25 -31.54
CA ASP A 16 14.38 -41.93 -30.96
C ASP A 16 13.17 -41.65 -31.84
N GLY A 17 12.84 -42.62 -32.69
CA GLY A 17 11.87 -42.48 -33.77
C GLY A 17 12.30 -41.40 -34.76
N ASP A 18 11.39 -40.45 -35.05
CA ASP A 18 11.64 -39.32 -35.97
C ASP A 18 12.35 -38.13 -35.31
N ARG A 19 12.74 -38.23 -34.01
CA ARG A 19 13.38 -37.15 -33.28
C ARG A 19 14.73 -37.52 -32.71
N TRP A 20 15.60 -36.54 -32.64
CA TRP A 20 16.85 -36.61 -31.88
C TRP A 20 16.62 -36.20 -30.44
N ARG A 21 17.16 -36.93 -29.51
CA ARG A 21 17.11 -36.64 -28.07
C ARG A 21 18.51 -36.54 -27.50
N GLY A 22 18.63 -35.70 -26.47
CA GLY A 22 19.88 -35.57 -25.71
C GLY A 22 19.57 -35.30 -24.24
N ALA A 23 20.58 -35.49 -23.39
CA ALA A 23 20.49 -35.20 -21.97
C ALA A 23 21.77 -34.58 -21.45
N VAL A 24 21.65 -33.46 -20.74
CA VAL A 24 22.78 -32.79 -20.05
C VAL A 24 22.66 -33.04 -18.55
N SER A 25 23.76 -33.38 -17.89
CA SER A 25 23.79 -33.49 -16.44
C SER A 25 23.85 -32.11 -15.82
N LEU A 26 22.94 -31.83 -14.88
CA LEU A 26 22.89 -30.59 -14.11
C LEU A 26 23.50 -30.73 -12.70
N GLY A 27 24.27 -31.81 -12.46
CA GLY A 27 24.81 -32.15 -11.14
C GLY A 27 23.82 -32.95 -10.28
N TYR A 28 24.01 -32.90 -8.97
CA TYR A 28 23.18 -33.58 -7.99
C TYR A 28 22.25 -32.60 -7.29
N GLY A 29 21.01 -33.02 -7.00
CA GLY A 29 20.06 -32.25 -6.23
C GLY A 29 20.34 -32.33 -4.72
N PRO A 30 19.62 -31.55 -3.87
CA PRO A 30 19.72 -31.63 -2.41
C PRO A 30 19.38 -33.03 -1.86
N ASP A 31 18.63 -33.81 -2.63
CA ASP A 31 18.23 -35.19 -2.37
C ASP A 31 19.29 -36.22 -2.76
N GLY A 32 20.51 -35.78 -3.18
CA GLY A 32 21.59 -36.61 -3.65
C GLY A 32 21.35 -37.28 -5.01
N LYS A 33 20.20 -37.04 -5.66
CA LYS A 33 19.86 -37.61 -6.96
C LYS A 33 20.45 -36.78 -8.11
N ARG A 34 20.93 -37.47 -9.13
CA ARG A 34 21.47 -36.83 -10.34
C ARG A 34 20.36 -36.17 -11.14
N ARG A 35 20.46 -34.86 -11.32
CA ARG A 35 19.54 -34.07 -12.16
C ARG A 35 20.02 -34.06 -13.61
N ARG A 36 19.09 -34.27 -14.56
CA ARG A 36 19.37 -34.24 -15.99
C ARG A 36 18.33 -33.43 -16.73
N LYS A 37 18.75 -32.50 -17.59
CA LYS A 37 17.86 -31.80 -18.54
C LYS A 37 17.81 -32.59 -19.82
N LYS A 38 16.64 -33.09 -20.20
CA LYS A 38 16.38 -33.73 -21.51
C LYS A 38 16.04 -32.67 -22.54
N VAL A 39 16.63 -32.76 -23.72
CA VAL A 39 16.37 -31.93 -24.89
C VAL A 39 16.02 -32.80 -26.08
N SER A 40 15.19 -32.26 -26.99
CA SER A 40 14.82 -32.94 -28.25
C SER A 40 14.78 -31.95 -29.39
N GLY A 41 15.02 -32.46 -30.62
CA GLY A 41 14.97 -31.67 -31.84
C GLY A 41 14.61 -32.54 -33.07
N LYS A 42 14.29 -31.92 -34.19
CA LYS A 42 14.08 -32.62 -35.46
C LYS A 42 15.41 -33.12 -36.05
N THR A 43 16.49 -32.39 -35.80
CA THR A 43 17.84 -32.73 -36.31
C THR A 43 18.82 -32.91 -35.12
N ARG A 44 19.92 -33.64 -35.40
CA ARG A 44 21.00 -33.78 -34.43
C ARG A 44 21.66 -32.42 -34.10
N ALA A 45 21.78 -31.54 -35.12
CA ALA A 45 22.34 -30.19 -34.95
C ALA A 45 21.52 -29.32 -33.97
N GLU A 46 20.19 -29.36 -34.03
CA GLU A 46 19.31 -28.66 -33.07
C GLU A 46 19.56 -29.14 -31.63
N VAL A 47 19.75 -30.44 -31.42
CA VAL A 47 19.98 -30.99 -30.07
C VAL A 47 21.37 -30.58 -29.56
N VAL A 48 22.39 -30.61 -30.41
CA VAL A 48 23.74 -30.14 -30.07
C VAL A 48 23.72 -28.68 -29.66
N GLU A 49 23.05 -27.83 -30.42
CA GLU A 49 22.95 -26.39 -30.12
C GLU A 49 22.19 -26.13 -28.81
N LYS A 50 21.12 -26.86 -28.55
CA LYS A 50 20.41 -26.77 -27.27
C LYS A 50 21.30 -27.20 -26.08
N ILE A 51 22.06 -28.24 -26.24
CA ILE A 51 23.00 -28.71 -25.23
C ILE A 51 24.09 -27.66 -24.99
N ARG A 52 24.68 -27.08 -26.06
CA ARG A 52 25.66 -26.01 -25.99
C ARG A 52 25.14 -24.81 -25.17
N LYS A 53 23.95 -24.31 -25.46
CA LYS A 53 23.32 -23.21 -24.72
C LYS A 53 23.12 -23.54 -23.22
N ILE A 54 22.70 -24.77 -22.90
CA ILE A 54 22.58 -25.20 -21.49
C ILE A 54 23.93 -25.19 -20.80
N LYS A 55 24.99 -25.71 -21.44
CA LYS A 55 26.34 -25.71 -20.88
C LYS A 55 26.91 -24.31 -20.71
N GLU A 56 26.63 -23.39 -21.63
CA GLU A 56 27.02 -21.99 -21.51
C GLU A 56 26.36 -21.31 -20.30
N LEU A 57 25.07 -21.59 -20.06
CA LEU A 57 24.40 -21.09 -18.86
C LEU A 57 25.00 -21.64 -17.58
N MET A 58 25.28 -22.96 -17.56
CA MET A 58 25.95 -23.62 -16.42
C MET A 58 27.35 -23.08 -16.17
N ALA A 59 28.15 -22.86 -17.22
CA ALA A 59 29.48 -22.29 -17.13
C ALA A 59 29.48 -20.84 -16.57
N LYS A 60 28.41 -20.08 -16.83
CA LYS A 60 28.19 -18.74 -16.29
C LYS A 60 27.55 -18.76 -14.88
N GLY A 61 27.36 -19.93 -14.26
CA GLY A 61 26.71 -20.08 -12.98
C GLY A 61 25.21 -19.73 -13.01
N LEU A 62 24.59 -19.62 -14.21
CA LEU A 62 23.18 -19.31 -14.37
C LEU A 62 22.35 -20.60 -14.30
N PRO A 63 21.18 -20.56 -13.65
CA PRO A 63 20.30 -21.72 -13.60
C PRO A 63 19.77 -22.06 -15.00
N VAL A 64 19.65 -23.37 -15.27
CA VAL A 64 19.04 -23.85 -16.51
C VAL A 64 17.53 -23.70 -16.40
N PRO A 65 16.88 -22.92 -17.28
CA PRO A 65 15.43 -22.69 -17.22
C PRO A 65 14.64 -24.00 -17.24
N ASP A 66 13.67 -24.13 -16.37
CA ASP A 66 12.75 -25.27 -16.42
C ASP A 66 11.57 -24.93 -17.34
N ASP A 67 11.63 -25.50 -18.57
CA ASP A 67 10.58 -25.29 -19.58
C ASP A 67 9.21 -25.88 -19.19
N LYS A 68 9.15 -26.63 -18.09
CA LYS A 68 7.91 -27.20 -17.56
C LYS A 68 7.28 -26.34 -16.47
N LEU A 69 8.07 -25.49 -15.83
CA LEU A 69 7.58 -24.63 -14.75
C LEU A 69 6.50 -23.70 -15.25
N SER A 70 5.29 -23.84 -14.70
CA SER A 70 4.18 -22.92 -14.98
C SER A 70 4.31 -21.63 -14.16
N VAL A 71 3.64 -20.57 -14.63
CA VAL A 71 3.51 -19.32 -13.86
C VAL A 71 2.82 -19.58 -12.53
N GLY A 72 1.81 -20.46 -12.50
CA GLY A 72 1.08 -20.82 -11.28
C GLY A 72 1.98 -21.48 -10.24
N ASP A 73 2.75 -22.50 -10.65
CA ASP A 73 3.67 -23.22 -9.75
C ASP A 73 4.79 -22.30 -9.24
N PHE A 74 5.29 -21.40 -10.11
CA PHE A 74 6.25 -20.39 -9.70
C PHE A 74 5.68 -19.43 -8.66
N LEU A 75 4.46 -18.93 -8.86
CA LEU A 75 3.80 -18.01 -7.91
C LEU A 75 3.57 -18.68 -6.55
N ASP A 76 3.19 -19.97 -6.52
CA ASP A 76 3.05 -20.72 -5.27
C ASP A 76 4.40 -20.85 -4.55
N ARG A 77 5.46 -21.23 -5.27
CA ARG A 77 6.82 -21.29 -4.73
C ARG A 77 7.30 -19.94 -4.21
N TRP A 78 7.02 -18.86 -4.95
CA TRP A 78 7.37 -17.51 -4.55
C TRP A 78 6.66 -17.11 -3.25
N LEU A 79 5.36 -17.36 -3.13
CA LEU A 79 4.58 -17.10 -1.91
C LEU A 79 5.11 -17.90 -0.71
N ALA A 80 5.46 -19.16 -0.91
CA ALA A 80 5.98 -20.02 0.16
C ALA A 80 7.32 -19.53 0.74
N ASN A 81 8.09 -18.76 -0.02
CA ASN A 81 9.37 -18.19 0.41
C ASN A 81 9.26 -16.78 1.02
N LEU A 82 8.06 -16.21 1.13
CA LEU A 82 7.85 -14.85 1.66
C LEU A 82 7.65 -14.74 3.19
N PRO A 83 7.20 -15.79 3.93
CA PRO A 83 7.05 -15.67 5.38
C PRO A 83 8.34 -15.18 6.04
N GLY A 84 8.21 -14.22 6.97
CA GLY A 84 9.34 -13.56 7.62
C GLY A 84 10.04 -12.46 6.81
N HIS A 85 9.87 -12.42 5.48
CA HIS A 85 10.45 -11.37 4.62
C HIS A 85 9.51 -10.19 4.36
N VAL A 86 8.22 -10.39 4.57
CA VAL A 86 7.18 -9.35 4.43
C VAL A 86 6.27 -9.37 5.65
N ALA A 87 5.52 -8.28 5.85
CA ALA A 87 4.50 -8.28 6.90
C ALA A 87 3.36 -9.24 6.58
N ASP A 88 2.74 -9.85 7.59
CA ASP A 88 1.64 -10.81 7.44
C ASP A 88 0.50 -10.25 6.59
N SER A 89 0.07 -9.00 6.85
CA SER A 89 -0.96 -8.35 6.03
C SER A 89 -0.56 -8.18 4.55
N THR A 90 0.73 -7.98 4.26
CA THR A 90 1.22 -7.91 2.88
C THR A 90 1.25 -9.28 2.23
N LEU A 91 1.59 -10.32 3.01
CA LEU A 91 1.54 -11.70 2.55
C LEU A 91 0.10 -12.10 2.23
N ASP A 92 -0.86 -11.73 3.10
CA ASP A 92 -2.28 -11.97 2.88
C ASP A 92 -2.78 -11.34 1.58
N ASP A 93 -2.41 -10.07 1.33
CA ASP A 93 -2.75 -9.35 0.08
C ASP A 93 -2.14 -10.03 -1.16
N TYR A 94 -0.90 -10.52 -1.05
CA TYR A 94 -0.24 -11.21 -2.17
C TYR A 94 -0.88 -12.56 -2.45
N GLU A 95 -1.17 -13.35 -1.42
CA GLU A 95 -1.86 -14.63 -1.55
C GLU A 95 -3.22 -14.47 -2.24
N ASP A 96 -4.01 -13.49 -1.79
CA ASP A 96 -5.33 -13.24 -2.37
C ASP A 96 -5.23 -12.73 -3.81
N THR A 97 -4.29 -11.83 -4.10
CA THR A 97 -4.04 -11.36 -5.46
C THR A 97 -3.63 -12.50 -6.39
N VAL A 98 -2.73 -13.37 -5.94
CA VAL A 98 -2.29 -14.53 -6.72
C VAL A 98 -3.44 -15.51 -6.93
N ARG A 99 -4.14 -15.90 -5.86
CA ARG A 99 -5.22 -16.89 -5.89
C ARG A 99 -6.41 -16.42 -6.71
N LEU A 100 -6.87 -15.18 -6.52
CA LEU A 100 -8.12 -14.68 -7.12
C LEU A 100 -7.92 -14.11 -8.53
N HIS A 101 -6.72 -13.65 -8.85
CA HIS A 101 -6.51 -12.88 -10.06
C HIS A 101 -5.42 -13.40 -10.98
N LEU A 102 -4.21 -13.69 -10.45
CA LEU A 102 -3.07 -14.02 -11.29
C LEU A 102 -3.09 -15.48 -11.75
N LYS A 103 -3.31 -16.43 -10.86
CA LYS A 103 -3.36 -17.87 -11.20
C LYS A 103 -4.50 -18.21 -12.16
N PRO A 104 -5.74 -17.71 -11.99
CA PRO A 104 -6.81 -17.97 -12.94
C PRO A 104 -6.53 -17.43 -14.35
N GLY A 105 -5.81 -16.31 -14.46
CA GLY A 105 -5.51 -15.67 -15.74
C GLY A 105 -4.23 -16.14 -16.42
N LEU A 106 -3.16 -16.36 -15.66
CA LEU A 106 -1.83 -16.62 -16.20
C LEU A 106 -1.23 -17.97 -15.75
N GLY A 107 -1.81 -18.64 -14.76
CA GLY A 107 -1.20 -19.78 -14.10
C GLY A 107 -0.85 -20.95 -15.02
N ARG A 108 -1.61 -21.16 -16.10
CA ARG A 108 -1.39 -22.25 -17.07
C ARG A 108 -0.25 -21.96 -18.07
N HIS A 109 0.18 -20.70 -18.20
CA HIS A 109 1.28 -20.37 -19.09
C HIS A 109 2.61 -20.91 -18.54
N LYS A 110 3.52 -21.28 -19.43
CA LYS A 110 4.91 -21.59 -19.05
C LYS A 110 5.62 -20.30 -18.63
N LEU A 111 6.36 -20.35 -17.54
CA LEU A 111 7.06 -19.18 -17.01
C LEU A 111 8.00 -18.55 -18.04
N THR A 112 8.78 -19.38 -18.72
CA THR A 112 9.73 -18.95 -19.78
C THR A 112 9.06 -18.46 -21.05
N GLY A 113 7.79 -18.82 -21.27
CA GLY A 113 7.01 -18.46 -22.45
C GLY A 113 6.00 -17.32 -22.22
N LEU A 114 5.96 -16.75 -21.01
CA LEU A 114 5.04 -15.65 -20.70
C LEU A 114 5.45 -14.39 -21.46
N THR A 115 4.48 -13.79 -22.18
CA THR A 115 4.68 -12.59 -23.00
C THR A 115 4.01 -11.35 -22.40
N VAL A 116 4.47 -10.17 -22.80
CA VAL A 116 3.84 -8.89 -22.42
C VAL A 116 2.39 -8.85 -22.88
N ALA A 117 2.11 -9.29 -24.12
CA ALA A 117 0.76 -9.31 -24.70
C ALA A 117 -0.23 -10.15 -23.85
N GLN A 118 0.21 -11.29 -23.30
CA GLN A 118 -0.64 -12.12 -22.42
C GLN A 118 -0.93 -11.44 -21.10
N VAL A 119 0.04 -10.70 -20.56
CA VAL A 119 -0.13 -9.92 -19.34
C VAL A 119 -1.08 -8.73 -19.58
N ASP A 120 -0.93 -8.02 -20.70
CA ASP A 120 -1.82 -6.92 -21.08
C ASP A 120 -3.25 -7.40 -21.36
N ALA A 121 -3.41 -8.56 -22.00
CA ALA A 121 -4.71 -9.20 -22.20
C ALA A 121 -5.41 -9.52 -20.86
N LEU A 122 -4.65 -9.95 -19.83
CA LEU A 122 -5.21 -10.11 -18.48
C LEU A 122 -5.73 -8.79 -17.92
N TRP A 123 -4.97 -7.68 -18.06
CA TRP A 123 -5.41 -6.37 -17.56
C TRP A 123 -6.66 -5.89 -18.27
N GLN A 124 -6.75 -6.10 -19.59
CA GLN A 124 -7.94 -5.78 -20.37
C GLN A 124 -9.16 -6.61 -19.90
N ALA A 125 -9.01 -7.91 -19.74
CA ALA A 125 -10.08 -8.78 -19.24
C ALA A 125 -10.54 -8.40 -17.82
N LYS A 126 -9.62 -7.92 -16.93
CA LYS A 126 -9.99 -7.41 -15.61
C LYS A 126 -10.77 -6.11 -15.71
N ARG A 127 -10.39 -5.21 -16.63
CA ARG A 127 -11.12 -3.96 -16.89
C ARG A 127 -12.55 -4.24 -17.37
N GLU A 128 -12.72 -5.15 -18.30
CA GLU A 128 -14.04 -5.58 -18.83
C GLU A 128 -14.93 -6.17 -17.72
N LYS A 129 -14.34 -6.82 -16.72
CA LYS A 129 -15.02 -7.31 -15.51
C LYS A 129 -15.31 -6.22 -14.47
N GLY A 130 -15.06 -4.94 -14.77
CA GLY A 130 -15.37 -3.81 -13.88
C GLY A 130 -14.33 -3.54 -12.79
N TYR A 131 -13.14 -4.16 -12.82
CA TYR A 131 -12.09 -3.82 -11.84
C TYR A 131 -11.54 -2.42 -12.08
N SER A 132 -11.35 -1.65 -10.99
CA SER A 132 -10.78 -0.31 -11.06
C SER A 132 -9.34 -0.33 -11.58
N ALA A 133 -8.91 0.76 -12.20
CA ALA A 133 -7.52 0.94 -12.65
C ALA A 133 -6.51 0.74 -11.50
N ASN A 134 -6.87 1.19 -10.28
CA ASN A 134 -6.03 1.00 -9.11
C ASN A 134 -5.90 -0.49 -8.71
N SER A 135 -7.01 -1.24 -8.72
CA SER A 135 -6.99 -2.69 -8.46
C SER A 135 -6.07 -3.43 -9.44
N ILE A 136 -6.16 -3.09 -10.74
CA ILE A 136 -5.29 -3.68 -11.78
C ILE A 136 -3.81 -3.32 -11.54
N ARG A 137 -3.51 -2.09 -11.12
CA ARG A 137 -2.13 -1.69 -10.78
C ARG A 137 -1.57 -2.44 -9.57
N ILE A 138 -2.40 -2.72 -8.56
CA ILE A 138 -2.02 -3.57 -7.42
C ILE A 138 -1.70 -4.99 -7.91
N MET A 139 -2.56 -5.60 -8.72
CA MET A 139 -2.32 -6.92 -9.32
C MET A 139 -1.01 -6.95 -10.11
N ARG A 140 -0.77 -5.91 -10.94
CA ARG A 140 0.49 -5.77 -11.69
C ARG A 140 1.70 -5.63 -10.76
N ALA A 141 1.59 -4.86 -9.68
CA ALA A 141 2.70 -4.68 -8.73
C ALA A 141 3.11 -6.01 -8.09
N VAL A 142 2.13 -6.85 -7.72
CA VAL A 142 2.38 -8.21 -7.19
C VAL A 142 3.06 -9.08 -8.23
N LEU A 143 2.53 -9.15 -9.46
CA LEU A 143 3.11 -9.93 -10.55
C LEU A 143 4.53 -9.44 -10.89
N ARG A 144 4.74 -8.11 -10.97
CA ARG A 144 6.05 -7.51 -11.21
C ARG A 144 7.05 -7.89 -10.11
N LYS A 145 6.63 -7.93 -8.85
CA LYS A 145 7.50 -8.32 -7.74
C LYS A 145 7.89 -9.79 -7.83
N ALA A 146 6.93 -10.67 -8.12
CA ALA A 146 7.19 -12.10 -8.30
C ALA A 146 8.10 -12.37 -9.50
N LEU A 147 7.79 -11.81 -10.68
CA LEU A 147 8.63 -11.98 -11.88
C LEU A 147 10.01 -11.30 -11.76
N GLY A 148 10.13 -10.23 -10.96
CA GLY A 148 11.44 -9.66 -10.61
C GLY A 148 12.31 -10.62 -9.79
N GLN A 149 11.69 -11.49 -8.98
CA GLN A 149 12.41 -12.57 -8.32
C GLN A 149 12.83 -13.66 -9.33
N ALA A 150 11.92 -14.05 -10.23
CA ALA A 150 12.23 -15.00 -11.31
C ALA A 150 13.40 -14.53 -12.20
N GLU A 151 13.45 -13.23 -12.49
CA GLU A 151 14.53 -12.60 -13.27
C GLU A 151 15.86 -12.65 -12.51
N ARG A 152 15.88 -12.29 -11.22
CA ARG A 152 17.08 -12.40 -10.36
C ARG A 152 17.58 -13.84 -10.22
N GLU A 153 16.65 -14.79 -10.18
CA GLU A 153 16.97 -16.23 -10.15
C GLU A 153 17.38 -16.78 -11.54
N GLY A 154 17.37 -15.96 -12.59
CA GLY A 154 17.70 -16.39 -13.95
C GLY A 154 16.68 -17.35 -14.59
N LEU A 155 15.47 -17.46 -14.02
CA LEU A 155 14.41 -18.31 -14.53
C LEU A 155 13.73 -17.72 -15.77
N VAL A 156 13.76 -16.40 -15.89
CA VAL A 156 13.28 -15.62 -17.04
C VAL A 156 14.32 -14.57 -17.43
N ALA A 157 14.41 -14.27 -18.73
CA ALA A 157 15.36 -13.29 -19.23
C ALA A 157 14.96 -11.82 -18.92
N ARG A 158 13.68 -11.57 -18.71
CA ARG A 158 13.13 -10.23 -18.44
C ARG A 158 11.82 -10.31 -17.71
N ASN A 159 11.51 -9.26 -16.96
CA ASN A 159 10.25 -9.12 -16.25
C ASN A 159 9.16 -8.52 -17.17
N VAL A 160 8.34 -9.37 -17.78
CA VAL A 160 7.27 -8.96 -18.71
C VAL A 160 6.18 -8.12 -18.02
N ALA A 161 5.96 -8.28 -16.70
CA ALA A 161 5.02 -7.44 -15.97
C ALA A 161 5.53 -6.00 -15.78
N ALA A 162 6.86 -5.80 -15.74
CA ALA A 162 7.43 -4.46 -15.71
C ALA A 162 7.20 -3.70 -17.02
N LEU A 163 7.14 -4.44 -18.13
CA LEU A 163 6.94 -3.90 -19.48
C LEU A 163 5.46 -3.75 -19.86
N SER A 164 4.53 -4.36 -19.11
CA SER A 164 3.10 -4.30 -19.36
C SER A 164 2.50 -2.93 -19.04
N MET A 165 1.43 -2.56 -19.74
CA MET A 165 0.77 -1.26 -19.60
C MET A 165 -0.58 -1.39 -18.87
N PRO A 166 -0.65 -1.13 -17.56
CA PRO A 166 -1.92 -1.08 -16.86
C PRO A 166 -2.72 0.17 -17.24
N PRO A 167 -4.04 0.18 -17.03
CA PRO A 167 -4.87 1.35 -17.25
C PRO A 167 -4.36 2.57 -16.48
N ARG A 168 -4.51 3.76 -17.06
CA ARG A 168 -4.21 5.02 -16.37
C ARG A 168 -5.23 5.23 -15.25
N ILE A 169 -4.77 5.63 -14.06
CA ILE A 169 -5.65 6.09 -12.98
C ILE A 169 -6.05 7.52 -13.32
N ARG A 170 -7.35 7.78 -13.32
CA ARG A 170 -7.85 9.14 -13.14
C ARG A 170 -7.95 9.35 -11.62
N THR A 171 -7.15 10.24 -11.09
CA THR A 171 -7.22 10.63 -9.69
C THR A 171 -8.48 11.48 -9.54
N GLU A 172 -9.51 10.92 -8.93
CA GLU A 172 -10.64 11.72 -8.46
C GLU A 172 -10.23 12.34 -7.12
N GLU A 173 -10.58 13.62 -6.95
CA GLU A 173 -10.37 14.29 -5.66
C GLU A 173 -11.19 13.57 -4.59
N GLY A 174 -10.53 13.22 -3.48
CA GLY A 174 -11.21 12.59 -2.35
C GLY A 174 -12.24 13.55 -1.77
N ARG A 175 -13.44 13.06 -1.47
CA ARG A 175 -14.48 13.86 -0.78
C ARG A 175 -13.96 14.30 0.58
N THR A 176 -14.26 15.54 0.94
CA THR A 176 -13.93 16.11 2.24
C THR A 176 -15.18 16.74 2.88
N LEU A 177 -15.28 16.65 4.19
CA LEU A 177 -16.34 17.28 4.95
C LEU A 177 -16.13 18.81 4.97
N THR A 178 -17.22 19.55 4.81
CA THR A 178 -17.24 20.97 5.21
C THR A 178 -17.20 21.11 6.73
N VAL A 179 -16.90 22.31 7.24
CA VAL A 179 -16.91 22.57 8.69
C VAL A 179 -18.29 22.25 9.29
N ASP A 180 -19.38 22.62 8.61
CA ASP A 180 -20.74 22.36 9.09
C ASP A 180 -21.07 20.87 9.10
N GLN A 181 -20.70 20.13 8.05
CA GLN A 181 -20.85 18.67 8.03
C GLN A 181 -20.03 17.98 9.13
N ALA A 182 -18.83 18.49 9.40
CA ALA A 182 -18.00 17.99 10.50
C ALA A 182 -18.68 18.24 11.86
N ARG A 183 -19.28 19.42 12.07
CA ARG A 183 -20.05 19.73 13.28
C ARG A 183 -21.25 18.83 13.45
N MET A 184 -22.09 18.68 12.41
CA MET A 184 -23.25 17.78 12.41
C MET A 184 -22.84 16.34 12.78
N LEU A 185 -21.73 15.86 12.24
CA LEU A 185 -21.21 14.53 12.58
C LEU A 185 -20.80 14.46 14.04
N LEU A 186 -20.06 15.45 14.56
CA LEU A 186 -19.59 15.46 15.95
C LEU A 186 -20.75 15.59 16.95
N GLU A 187 -21.78 16.36 16.64
CA GLU A 187 -23.02 16.45 17.45
C GLU A 187 -23.73 15.10 17.52
N GLU A 188 -23.89 14.40 16.37
CA GLU A 188 -24.54 13.08 16.33
C GLU A 188 -23.76 12.02 17.13
N VAL A 189 -22.43 12.10 17.17
CA VAL A 189 -21.61 11.09 17.87
C VAL A 189 -21.22 11.51 19.29
N ALA A 190 -21.66 12.66 19.80
CA ALA A 190 -21.23 13.21 21.09
C ALA A 190 -21.41 12.21 22.25
N GLU A 191 -22.59 11.60 22.32
CA GLU A 191 -22.95 10.61 23.35
C GLU A 191 -22.58 9.16 22.95
N HIS A 192 -22.04 8.96 21.74
CA HIS A 192 -21.73 7.63 21.26
C HIS A 192 -20.39 7.16 21.83
N ARG A 193 -20.30 5.89 22.24
CA ARG A 193 -19.10 5.26 22.78
C ARG A 193 -17.84 5.49 21.92
N MET A 194 -17.98 5.56 20.60
CA MET A 194 -16.89 5.83 19.66
C MET A 194 -16.80 7.32 19.24
N GLY A 195 -17.52 8.22 19.90
CA GLY A 195 -17.53 9.64 19.57
C GLY A 195 -16.15 10.29 19.67
N VAL A 196 -15.43 10.04 20.75
CA VAL A 196 -14.07 10.55 20.95
C VAL A 196 -13.11 10.00 19.88
N LEU A 197 -13.28 8.75 19.43
CA LEU A 197 -12.48 8.19 18.34
C LEU A 197 -12.74 8.93 17.02
N VAL A 198 -14.01 9.24 16.71
CA VAL A 198 -14.38 10.01 15.51
C VAL A 198 -13.79 11.42 15.59
N LEU A 199 -13.89 12.09 16.74
CA LEU A 199 -13.32 13.41 17.00
C LEU A 199 -11.80 13.42 16.77
N LEU A 200 -11.05 12.51 17.40
CA LEU A 200 -9.60 12.42 17.24
C LEU A 200 -9.20 12.07 15.79
N SER A 201 -10.00 11.20 15.14
CA SER A 201 -9.76 10.82 13.75
C SER A 201 -9.93 12.00 12.80
N LEU A 202 -10.88 12.89 13.06
CA LEU A 202 -11.12 14.10 12.27
C LEU A 202 -10.05 15.15 12.56
N VAL A 203 -9.79 15.46 13.85
CA VAL A 203 -8.85 16.52 14.24
C VAL A 203 -7.41 16.20 13.79
N PHE A 204 -6.97 14.95 13.93
CA PHE A 204 -5.59 14.55 13.64
C PHE A 204 -5.42 13.76 12.34
N GLY A 205 -6.49 13.52 11.61
CA GLY A 205 -6.46 12.73 10.39
C GLY A 205 -5.88 11.32 10.61
N LEU A 206 -6.24 10.64 11.71
CA LEU A 206 -5.72 9.32 12.04
C LEU A 206 -6.13 8.28 10.99
N ARG A 207 -5.23 7.33 10.70
CA ARG A 207 -5.63 6.14 9.94
C ARG A 207 -6.55 5.29 10.81
N ARG A 208 -7.55 4.66 10.22
CA ARG A 208 -8.52 3.79 10.92
C ARG A 208 -7.86 2.83 11.92
N GLY A 209 -6.84 2.12 11.49
CA GLY A 209 -6.11 1.19 12.36
C GLY A 209 -5.30 1.88 13.47
N GLU A 210 -4.75 3.08 13.21
CA GLU A 210 -4.05 3.89 14.22
C GLU A 210 -5.03 4.37 15.30
N ALA A 211 -6.20 4.89 14.89
CA ALA A 211 -7.24 5.35 15.82
C ALA A 211 -7.69 4.23 16.77
N LEU A 212 -7.94 3.02 16.23
CA LEU A 212 -8.31 1.85 17.03
C LEU A 212 -7.14 1.27 17.85
N GLY A 213 -5.90 1.59 17.49
CA GLY A 213 -4.68 1.16 18.18
C GLY A 213 -4.12 2.17 19.16
N LEU A 214 -4.84 3.26 19.47
CA LEU A 214 -4.43 4.21 20.51
C LEU A 214 -4.40 3.55 21.88
N MET A 215 -3.31 3.81 22.62
CA MET A 215 -3.05 3.19 23.94
C MET A 215 -3.15 4.22 25.05
N TRP A 216 -3.71 3.84 26.20
CA TRP A 216 -3.72 4.67 27.41
C TRP A 216 -2.30 5.05 27.88
N SER A 217 -1.32 4.17 27.69
CA SER A 217 0.09 4.45 27.96
C SER A 217 0.70 5.55 27.07
N GLY A 218 0.02 5.91 25.97
CA GLY A 218 0.40 7.01 25.10
C GLY A 218 -0.22 8.35 25.48
N PHE A 219 -1.22 8.38 26.36
CA PHE A 219 -1.93 9.59 26.76
C PHE A 219 -1.30 10.19 28.01
N ASP A 220 -0.81 11.41 27.90
CA ASP A 220 -0.27 12.22 29.00
C ASP A 220 -1.16 13.49 29.13
N PRO A 221 -2.05 13.53 30.14
CA PRO A 221 -2.93 14.67 30.35
C PRO A 221 -2.21 15.94 30.81
N ASP A 222 -1.08 15.81 31.55
CA ASP A 222 -0.34 16.94 32.11
C ASP A 222 0.51 17.61 31.01
N ALA A 223 1.21 16.80 30.21
CA ALA A 223 1.92 17.28 29.02
C ALA A 223 0.97 17.61 27.87
N ARG A 224 -0.31 17.26 27.95
CA ARG A 224 -1.32 17.40 26.92
C ARG A 224 -0.87 16.76 25.59
N THR A 225 -0.44 15.51 25.67
CA THR A 225 0.04 14.79 24.50
C THR A 225 -0.62 13.42 24.35
N LEU A 226 -0.67 12.95 23.11
CA LEU A 226 -1.12 11.60 22.74
C LEU A 226 -0.15 11.00 21.74
N ARG A 227 0.50 9.89 22.10
CA ARG A 227 1.43 9.17 21.23
C ARG A 227 0.70 8.13 20.39
N VAL A 228 0.90 8.18 19.07
CA VAL A 228 0.41 7.20 18.10
C VAL A 228 1.54 6.23 17.83
N THR A 229 1.47 5.03 18.41
CA THR A 229 2.55 4.03 18.37
C THR A 229 2.09 2.68 17.81
N HIS A 230 0.79 2.37 17.88
CA HIS A 230 0.22 1.09 17.49
C HIS A 230 -0.91 1.24 16.47
N ALA A 231 -1.23 0.14 15.83
CA ALA A 231 -2.40 0.04 14.96
C ALA A 231 -3.03 -1.35 15.09
N VAL A 232 -4.37 -1.39 15.11
CA VAL A 232 -5.13 -2.63 15.00
C VAL A 232 -5.28 -3.01 13.52
N LYS A 233 -5.01 -4.27 13.20
CA LYS A 233 -5.18 -4.84 11.87
C LYS A 233 -5.87 -6.19 11.94
N ARG A 234 -6.64 -6.51 10.91
CA ARG A 234 -7.14 -7.85 10.66
C ARG A 234 -6.16 -8.56 9.73
N ILE A 235 -5.74 -9.77 10.09
CA ILE A 235 -4.89 -10.64 9.28
C ILE A 235 -5.50 -12.04 9.21
N LYS A 236 -5.05 -12.86 8.25
CA LYS A 236 -5.43 -14.27 8.19
C LYS A 236 -4.91 -15.00 9.43
N ASN A 237 -5.75 -15.85 9.99
CA ASN A 237 -5.30 -16.78 11.01
C ASN A 237 -4.71 -18.01 10.31
N ARG A 238 -3.42 -18.24 10.53
CA ARG A 238 -2.67 -19.33 9.89
C ARG A 238 -2.63 -20.61 10.75
N ASP A 239 -3.28 -20.56 11.92
CA ASP A 239 -3.47 -21.71 12.76
C ASP A 239 -4.52 -22.64 12.12
N PRO A 240 -4.18 -23.89 11.74
CA PRO A 240 -5.10 -24.83 11.11
C PRO A 240 -6.31 -25.17 11.98
N ASP A 241 -6.13 -25.16 13.31
CA ASP A 241 -7.16 -25.53 14.28
C ASP A 241 -8.02 -24.34 14.74
N ALA A 242 -7.75 -23.15 14.20
CA ALA A 242 -8.48 -21.96 14.59
C ALA A 242 -9.92 -21.97 14.09
N SER A 243 -10.86 -21.68 14.98
CA SER A 243 -12.29 -21.54 14.65
C SER A 243 -12.59 -20.38 13.69
N ARG A 244 -11.71 -19.37 13.64
CA ARG A 244 -11.86 -18.18 12.80
C ARG A 244 -10.74 -18.08 11.78
N LYS A 245 -11.09 -17.81 10.51
CA LYS A 245 -10.13 -17.62 9.41
C LYS A 245 -9.28 -16.36 9.53
N THR A 246 -9.68 -15.41 10.37
CA THR A 246 -8.96 -14.14 10.57
C THR A 246 -8.86 -13.84 12.06
N LYS A 247 -7.81 -13.11 12.44
CA LYS A 247 -7.61 -12.59 13.80
C LYS A 247 -7.24 -11.11 13.76
N LEU A 248 -7.52 -10.42 14.87
CA LEU A 248 -7.07 -9.03 15.07
C LEU A 248 -5.72 -9.05 15.76
N VAL A 249 -4.84 -8.17 15.31
CA VAL A 249 -3.51 -7.99 15.90
C VAL A 249 -3.27 -6.52 16.20
N ILE A 250 -2.64 -6.25 17.34
CA ILE A 250 -2.16 -4.93 17.71
C ILE A 250 -0.67 -4.93 17.36
N ASN A 251 -0.28 -4.14 16.38
CA ASN A 251 1.10 -4.06 15.94
C ASN A 251 1.68 -2.67 16.17
N GLU A 252 2.92 -2.60 16.59
CA GLU A 252 3.67 -1.34 16.59
C GLU A 252 3.80 -0.80 15.15
N LEU A 253 3.78 0.52 15.03
CA LEU A 253 3.99 1.20 13.77
C LEU A 253 5.45 1.07 13.32
N LYS A 254 5.67 0.57 12.11
CA LYS A 254 6.99 0.15 11.60
C LYS A 254 7.95 1.31 11.35
N THR A 255 7.46 2.48 10.96
CA THR A 255 8.32 3.60 10.56
C THR A 255 8.37 4.68 11.63
N ARG A 256 9.54 5.31 11.78
CA ARG A 256 9.74 6.44 12.71
C ARG A 256 8.73 7.58 12.46
N LYS A 257 8.41 7.87 11.19
CA LYS A 257 7.42 8.92 10.83
C LYS A 257 5.98 8.55 11.14
N SER A 258 5.65 7.25 11.15
CA SER A 258 4.32 6.82 11.56
C SER A 258 4.12 6.93 13.07
N ARG A 259 5.19 6.75 13.85
CA ARG A 259 5.19 6.99 15.30
C ARG A 259 5.35 8.48 15.55
N ARG A 260 4.36 9.11 16.13
CA ARG A 260 4.31 10.55 16.34
C ARG A 260 3.59 10.91 17.64
N THR A 261 3.90 12.08 18.17
CA THR A 261 3.22 12.67 19.31
C THR A 261 2.32 13.79 18.82
N LEU A 262 1.07 13.76 19.22
CA LEU A 262 0.06 14.75 18.92
C LEU A 262 -0.11 15.67 20.13
N SER A 263 -0.17 16.97 19.91
CA SER A 263 -0.49 17.97 20.94
C SER A 263 -2.01 18.08 21.08
N LEU A 264 -2.51 17.97 22.31
CA LEU A 264 -3.93 18.04 22.63
C LEU A 264 -4.31 19.43 23.13
N THR A 265 -5.48 19.90 22.73
CA THR A 265 -6.11 21.05 23.41
C THR A 265 -6.73 20.63 24.74
N PRO A 266 -7.02 21.57 25.67
CA PRO A 266 -7.71 21.24 26.92
C PRO A 266 -9.01 20.45 26.70
N GLU A 267 -9.78 20.81 25.68
CA GLU A 267 -11.06 20.17 25.34
C GLU A 267 -10.88 18.70 24.92
N LEU A 268 -9.80 18.41 24.17
CA LEU A 268 -9.46 17.02 23.77
C LEU A 268 -8.97 16.20 24.96
N VAL A 269 -8.25 16.82 25.90
CA VAL A 269 -7.84 16.17 27.15
C VAL A 269 -9.07 15.82 27.99
N ASP A 270 -10.02 16.76 28.13
CA ASP A 270 -11.26 16.53 28.89
C ASP A 270 -12.16 15.47 28.25
N ALA A 271 -12.27 15.47 26.92
CA ALA A 271 -12.97 14.42 26.18
C ALA A 271 -12.35 13.03 26.45
N LEU A 272 -11.02 12.93 26.45
CA LEU A 272 -10.32 11.67 26.74
C LEU A 272 -10.47 11.24 28.22
N LYS A 273 -10.47 12.19 29.17
CA LYS A 273 -10.74 11.91 30.61
C LYS A 273 -12.15 11.40 30.82
N THR A 274 -13.13 12.04 30.21
CA THR A 274 -14.55 11.61 30.24
C THR A 274 -14.69 10.21 29.65
N HIS A 275 -14.09 9.98 28.50
CA HIS A 275 -14.07 8.66 27.87
C HIS A 275 -13.42 7.61 28.78
N ARG A 276 -12.32 7.93 29.48
CA ARG A 276 -11.63 7.03 30.43
C ARG A 276 -12.55 6.65 31.59
N SER A 277 -13.33 7.59 32.09
CA SER A 277 -14.32 7.33 33.15
C SER A 277 -15.41 6.36 32.70
N ALA A 278 -15.94 6.55 31.48
CA ALA A 278 -16.93 5.64 30.90
C ALA A 278 -16.31 4.25 30.62
N HIS A 279 -15.11 4.20 30.07
CA HIS A 279 -14.36 2.97 29.84
C HIS A 279 -14.08 2.17 31.14
N ASN A 280 -13.75 2.85 32.23
CA ASN A 280 -13.55 2.20 33.53
C ASN A 280 -14.86 1.60 34.08
N LYS A 281 -16.00 2.23 33.84
CA LYS A 281 -17.31 1.65 34.18
C LYS A 281 -17.61 0.39 33.39
N GLU A 282 -17.35 0.39 32.06
CA GLU A 282 -17.49 -0.80 31.21
C GLU A 282 -16.60 -1.95 31.70
N ARG A 283 -15.34 -1.62 32.05
CA ARG A 283 -14.39 -2.61 32.60
C ARG A 283 -14.90 -3.27 33.88
N LEU A 284 -15.43 -2.47 34.80
CA LEU A 284 -16.01 -2.97 36.04
C LEU A 284 -17.25 -3.84 35.78
N GLN A 285 -18.08 -3.48 34.81
CA GLN A 285 -19.27 -4.24 34.43
C GLN A 285 -18.92 -5.59 33.79
N ALA A 286 -17.85 -5.62 32.96
CA ALA A 286 -17.38 -6.82 32.32
C ALA A 286 -16.70 -7.82 33.31
N GLY A 287 -16.18 -7.34 34.44
CA GLY A 287 -15.56 -8.16 35.47
C GLY A 287 -14.49 -9.10 34.93
N GLU A 288 -14.65 -10.41 35.19
CA GLU A 288 -13.70 -11.45 34.76
C GLU A 288 -13.65 -11.67 33.23
N GLU A 289 -14.67 -11.27 32.50
CA GLU A 289 -14.68 -11.35 31.02
C GLU A 289 -13.81 -10.28 30.36
N TRP A 290 -13.30 -9.31 31.12
CA TRP A 290 -12.46 -8.24 30.60
C TRP A 290 -11.07 -8.75 30.22
N THR A 291 -10.69 -8.49 28.96
CA THR A 291 -9.31 -8.75 28.48
C THR A 291 -8.54 -7.43 28.36
N GLU A 292 -7.47 -7.28 29.13
CA GLU A 292 -6.69 -6.02 29.16
C GLU A 292 -5.68 -5.97 28.01
N HIS A 293 -5.83 -4.98 27.15
CA HIS A 293 -4.91 -4.68 26.05
C HIS A 293 -4.36 -3.24 26.12
N GLY A 294 -4.76 -2.44 27.08
CA GLY A 294 -4.34 -1.04 27.24
C GLY A 294 -4.88 -0.09 26.16
N LEU A 295 -5.85 -0.52 25.35
CA LEU A 295 -6.44 0.28 24.28
C LEU A 295 -7.36 1.38 24.83
N ILE A 296 -7.39 2.54 24.15
CA ILE A 296 -8.35 3.61 24.46
C ILE A 296 -9.75 3.22 23.93
N PHE A 297 -9.83 2.51 22.81
CA PHE A 297 -11.10 2.16 22.15
C PHE A 297 -11.27 0.65 21.93
N PRO A 298 -11.24 -0.18 23.02
CA PRO A 298 -11.49 -1.62 22.89
C PRO A 298 -12.96 -1.92 22.63
N THR A 299 -13.34 -3.17 22.56
CA THR A 299 -14.74 -3.63 22.68
C THR A 299 -15.20 -3.51 24.14
N THR A 300 -16.49 -3.76 24.40
CA THR A 300 -17.08 -3.79 25.77
C THR A 300 -16.47 -4.84 26.68
N PHE A 301 -15.70 -5.80 26.11
CA PHE A 301 -14.96 -6.84 26.85
C PHE A 301 -13.44 -6.63 26.78
N GLY A 302 -12.96 -5.43 26.44
CA GLY A 302 -11.54 -5.10 26.43
C GLY A 302 -10.76 -5.52 25.18
N ASN A 303 -11.34 -6.37 24.32
CA ASN A 303 -10.67 -6.89 23.11
C ASN A 303 -10.47 -5.78 22.04
N PRO A 304 -9.51 -5.92 21.14
CA PRO A 304 -9.33 -4.99 20.03
C PRO A 304 -10.63 -4.82 19.22
N SER A 305 -11.02 -3.59 18.93
CA SER A 305 -12.16 -3.29 18.05
C SER A 305 -11.80 -3.59 16.61
N ASP A 306 -12.71 -4.27 15.91
CA ASP A 306 -12.53 -4.66 14.52
C ASP A 306 -12.62 -3.46 13.57
N PRO A 307 -11.60 -3.23 12.73
CA PRO A 307 -11.60 -2.10 11.80
C PRO A 307 -12.78 -2.10 10.81
N ASP A 308 -13.23 -3.27 10.36
CA ASP A 308 -14.32 -3.34 9.39
C ASP A 308 -15.67 -3.08 10.08
N THR A 309 -15.86 -3.62 11.28
CA THR A 309 -17.03 -3.32 12.13
C THR A 309 -17.11 -1.83 12.42
N PHE A 310 -15.97 -1.19 12.76
CA PHE A 310 -15.95 0.26 12.94
C PHE A 310 -16.30 1.02 11.66
N SER A 311 -15.84 0.59 10.48
CA SER A 311 -16.22 1.24 9.22
C SER A 311 -17.70 1.19 8.94
N HIS A 312 -18.35 0.07 9.22
CA HIS A 312 -19.81 -0.07 9.08
C HIS A 312 -20.56 0.80 10.08
N LEU A 313 -20.11 0.85 11.34
CA LEU A 313 -20.66 1.69 12.38
C LEU A 313 -20.55 3.18 11.98
N PHE A 314 -19.34 3.61 11.59
CA PHE A 314 -19.09 4.99 11.19
C PHE A 314 -19.99 5.43 10.02
N SER A 315 -20.16 4.57 9.00
CA SER A 315 -21.06 4.86 7.90
C SER A 315 -22.54 5.01 8.33
N LYS A 316 -22.97 4.25 9.34
CA LYS A 316 -24.33 4.41 9.93
C LYS A 316 -24.47 5.75 10.67
N LEU A 317 -23.45 6.11 11.47
CA LEU A 317 -23.44 7.38 12.21
C LEU A 317 -23.42 8.59 11.25
N ALA A 318 -22.61 8.54 10.20
CA ALA A 318 -22.57 9.58 9.19
C ALA A 318 -23.92 9.77 8.47
N LYS A 319 -24.62 8.67 8.16
CA LYS A 319 -25.98 8.72 7.60
C LYS A 319 -26.96 9.33 8.58
N LYS A 320 -26.88 8.98 9.88
CA LYS A 320 -27.76 9.51 10.93
C LYS A 320 -27.52 11.01 11.15
N ALA A 321 -26.26 11.46 11.03
CA ALA A 321 -25.90 12.87 11.03
C ALA A 321 -26.38 13.64 9.78
N GLY A 322 -27.07 13.01 8.84
CA GLY A 322 -27.59 13.65 7.62
C GLY A 322 -26.53 13.95 6.55
N ILE A 323 -25.25 13.53 6.73
CA ILE A 323 -24.18 13.82 5.77
C ILE A 323 -24.00 12.73 4.71
N GLY A 324 -24.79 11.64 4.78
CA GLY A 324 -24.78 10.55 3.80
C GLY A 324 -23.78 9.46 4.11
N HIS A 325 -23.35 8.71 3.07
CA HIS A 325 -22.42 7.59 3.23
C HIS A 325 -20.98 8.07 3.22
N TRP A 326 -20.23 7.76 4.29
CA TRP A 326 -18.82 8.09 4.46
C TRP A 326 -18.03 6.90 4.99
N HIS A 327 -16.74 6.85 4.63
CA HIS A 327 -15.78 5.88 5.15
C HIS A 327 -14.79 6.55 6.12
N PRO A 328 -14.23 5.82 7.12
CA PRO A 328 -13.28 6.41 8.06
C PRO A 328 -12.03 7.01 7.40
N HIS A 329 -11.63 6.54 6.20
CA HIS A 329 -10.48 7.11 5.50
C HIS A 329 -10.76 8.53 4.97
N GLU A 330 -12.03 8.84 4.68
CA GLU A 330 -12.45 10.18 4.25
C GLU A 330 -12.39 11.18 5.42
N LEU A 331 -12.48 10.74 6.70
CA LEU A 331 -12.18 11.60 7.85
C LEU A 331 -10.74 12.12 7.83
N ARG A 332 -9.80 11.27 7.46
CA ARG A 332 -8.41 11.67 7.34
C ARG A 332 -8.22 12.72 6.24
N HIS A 333 -8.88 12.54 5.09
CA HIS A 333 -8.90 13.56 4.03
C HIS A 333 -9.54 14.86 4.50
N SER A 334 -10.68 14.75 5.19
CA SER A 334 -11.38 15.90 5.76
C SER A 334 -10.53 16.65 6.79
N GLY A 335 -9.90 15.94 7.73
CA GLY A 335 -9.02 16.56 8.72
C GLY A 335 -7.84 17.30 8.09
N ALA A 336 -7.20 16.70 7.09
CA ALA A 336 -6.11 17.35 6.37
C ALA A 336 -6.58 18.62 5.62
N SER A 337 -7.72 18.54 4.90
CA SER A 337 -8.29 19.67 4.17
C SER A 337 -8.74 20.79 5.11
N LEU A 338 -9.34 20.44 6.25
CA LEU A 338 -9.75 21.44 7.26
C LEU A 338 -8.54 22.13 7.89
N MET A 339 -7.44 21.41 8.20
CA MET A 339 -6.22 22.03 8.70
C MET A 339 -5.62 23.01 7.67
N LEU A 340 -5.56 22.63 6.40
CA LEU A 340 -5.05 23.50 5.33
C LEU A 340 -5.95 24.73 5.13
N ALA A 341 -7.28 24.56 5.15
CA ALA A 341 -8.24 25.65 5.05
C ALA A 341 -8.13 26.67 6.21
N GLN A 342 -7.61 26.24 7.38
CA GLN A 342 -7.29 27.11 8.51
C GLN A 342 -5.86 27.70 8.43
N GLY A 343 -5.17 27.57 7.30
CA GLY A 343 -3.83 28.14 7.09
C GLY A 343 -2.69 27.34 7.72
N THR A 344 -2.93 26.09 8.18
CA THR A 344 -1.86 25.25 8.72
C THR A 344 -0.84 24.93 7.62
N PRO A 345 0.46 25.17 7.84
CA PRO A 345 1.48 24.89 6.84
C PRO A 345 1.54 23.42 6.43
N LEU A 346 1.74 23.13 5.14
CA LEU A 346 1.70 21.79 4.56
C LEU A 346 2.62 20.78 5.27
N HIS A 347 3.82 21.23 5.69
CA HIS A 347 4.75 20.37 6.42
C HIS A 347 4.22 19.96 7.79
N VAL A 348 3.53 20.86 8.50
CA VAL A 348 2.88 20.56 9.81
C VAL A 348 1.75 19.56 9.59
N VAL A 349 0.89 19.78 8.56
CA VAL A 349 -0.17 18.81 8.21
C VAL A 349 0.44 17.44 7.88
N SER A 350 1.52 17.40 7.10
CA SER A 350 2.23 16.16 6.77
C SER A 350 2.73 15.42 8.02
N ASP A 351 3.27 16.15 9.00
CA ASP A 351 3.78 15.57 10.25
C ASP A 351 2.64 15.07 11.16
N VAL A 352 1.57 15.85 11.31
CA VAL A 352 0.37 15.43 12.06
C VAL A 352 -0.24 14.17 11.45
N LEU A 353 -0.33 14.09 10.12
CA LEU A 353 -0.82 12.92 9.41
C LEU A 353 0.16 11.72 9.48
N GLY A 354 1.43 11.93 9.74
CA GLY A 354 2.48 10.89 9.72
C GLY A 354 2.69 10.34 8.30
N HIS A 355 2.82 11.22 7.32
CA HIS A 355 3.19 10.84 5.96
C HIS A 355 4.70 10.57 5.85
N ALA A 356 5.08 9.54 5.11
CA ALA A 356 6.49 9.18 4.91
C ALA A 356 7.26 10.28 4.15
N SER A 357 6.55 11.07 3.32
CA SER A 357 7.09 12.21 2.56
C SER A 357 6.04 13.30 2.44
N ILE A 358 6.47 14.55 2.52
CA ILE A 358 5.61 15.73 2.26
C ILE A 358 5.03 15.71 0.84
N ALA A 359 5.71 15.07 -0.11
CA ALA A 359 5.20 14.88 -1.47
C ALA A 359 3.81 14.22 -1.49
N ILE A 360 3.57 13.25 -0.60
CA ILE A 360 2.25 12.60 -0.49
C ILE A 360 1.17 13.63 -0.14
N THR A 361 1.45 14.53 0.81
CA THR A 361 0.50 15.59 1.19
C THR A 361 0.31 16.59 0.06
N LYS A 362 1.41 16.98 -0.62
CA LYS A 362 1.37 17.90 -1.76
C LYS A 362 0.61 17.32 -2.96
N ASP A 363 0.82 16.04 -3.28
CA ASP A 363 0.16 15.38 -4.42
C ASP A 363 -1.36 15.27 -4.21
N VAL A 364 -1.80 15.10 -2.95
CA VAL A 364 -3.24 14.94 -2.62
C VAL A 364 -3.91 16.29 -2.40
N TYR A 365 -3.26 17.24 -1.73
CA TYR A 365 -3.88 18.48 -1.24
C TYR A 365 -3.29 19.77 -1.83
N GLY A 366 -2.29 19.66 -2.71
CA GLY A 366 -1.58 20.84 -3.25
C GLY A 366 -2.48 21.81 -4.04
N HIS A 367 -3.58 21.31 -4.61
CA HIS A 367 -4.57 22.12 -5.31
C HIS A 367 -5.28 23.13 -4.36
N LEU A 368 -5.44 22.78 -3.07
CA LEU A 368 -6.04 23.68 -2.06
C LEU A 368 -5.15 24.90 -1.74
N MET A 369 -3.89 24.86 -2.13
CA MET A 369 -2.88 25.91 -1.85
C MET A 369 -2.65 26.89 -3.02
N GLU A 370 -3.43 26.81 -4.09
CA GLU A 370 -3.25 27.74 -5.23
C GLU A 370 -3.53 29.19 -4.85
N GLY A 371 -4.47 29.44 -3.93
CA GLY A 371 -4.72 30.76 -3.35
C GLY A 371 -3.52 31.31 -2.57
N ASP A 372 -2.79 30.43 -1.85
CA ASP A 372 -1.63 30.85 -1.05
C ASP A 372 -0.47 31.34 -1.90
N LYS A 373 -0.29 30.81 -3.12
CA LYS A 373 0.75 31.27 -4.06
C LYS A 373 0.51 32.73 -4.48
N ARG A 374 -0.74 33.08 -4.70
CA ARG A 374 -1.12 34.45 -5.07
C ARG A 374 -0.93 35.41 -3.90
N ALA A 375 -1.41 35.04 -2.71
CA ALA A 375 -1.22 35.80 -1.49
C ALA A 375 0.26 36.01 -1.14
N ALA A 376 1.09 34.97 -1.29
CA ALA A 376 2.53 35.06 -1.09
C ALA A 376 3.20 36.03 -2.10
N THR A 377 2.80 35.98 -3.37
CA THR A 377 3.30 36.88 -4.38
C THR A 377 2.87 38.33 -4.09
N GLU A 378 1.63 38.55 -3.69
CA GLU A 378 1.08 39.85 -3.31
C GLU A 378 1.79 40.41 -2.07
N ALA A 379 2.02 39.56 -1.04
CA ALA A 379 2.74 39.96 0.18
C ALA A 379 4.19 40.39 -0.12
N ILE A 380 4.93 39.61 -0.92
CA ILE A 380 6.30 39.95 -1.33
C ILE A 380 6.31 41.21 -2.20
N SER A 381 5.37 41.29 -3.14
CA SER A 381 5.26 42.49 -4.00
C SER A 381 4.99 43.73 -3.18
N SER A 382 4.08 43.67 -2.20
CA SER A 382 3.80 44.77 -1.29
C SER A 382 5.00 45.13 -0.41
N ALA A 383 5.72 44.13 0.11
CA ALA A 383 6.88 44.34 0.95
C ALA A 383 8.08 44.96 0.18
N LEU A 384 8.32 44.52 -1.06
CA LEU A 384 9.46 44.93 -1.85
C LEU A 384 9.20 46.22 -2.64
N LEU A 385 7.99 46.36 -3.18
CA LEU A 385 7.67 47.51 -4.03
C LEU A 385 7.14 48.72 -3.26
N GLY A 386 6.81 48.56 -1.98
CA GLY A 386 6.34 49.58 -1.07
C GLY A 386 5.17 50.39 -1.64
N GLN A 387 4.50 51.20 -0.86
CA GLN A 387 3.62 52.22 -1.40
C GLN A 387 4.49 53.27 -2.12
N ARG A 388 4.79 53.05 -3.39
CA ARG A 388 5.23 54.18 -4.25
C ARG A 388 4.07 55.16 -4.21
N LYS A 389 4.22 56.23 -3.40
CA LYS A 389 3.39 57.43 -3.55
C LYS A 389 3.41 57.73 -5.06
N ARG A 390 2.23 57.69 -5.68
CA ARG A 390 2.07 58.20 -7.05
C ARG A 390 2.53 59.61 -7.00
N VAL A 391 3.74 59.88 -7.45
CA VAL A 391 4.20 61.24 -7.75
C VAL A 391 3.31 61.65 -8.91
N ALA A 392 2.41 62.62 -8.66
CA ALA A 392 1.61 63.22 -9.69
C ALA A 392 2.56 63.76 -10.78
N PRO A 393 2.27 63.60 -12.08
CA PRO A 393 3.09 64.13 -13.12
C PRO A 393 3.20 65.65 -12.93
N ARG A 394 4.43 66.18 -12.82
CA ARG A 394 4.71 67.64 -12.85
C ARG A 394 4.15 68.11 -14.16
N VAL A 395 3.08 68.92 -14.09
CA VAL A 395 2.62 69.72 -15.22
C VAL A 395 3.71 70.77 -15.47
N ALA A 396 4.32 70.75 -16.66
CA ALA A 396 5.24 71.80 -17.10
C ALA A 396 4.50 73.14 -17.17
N PRO A 397 5.11 74.23 -16.73
CA PRO A 397 4.51 75.57 -16.88
C PRO A 397 4.32 75.88 -18.36
N LYS A 398 3.12 76.36 -18.72
CA LYS A 398 2.84 76.92 -20.03
C LYS A 398 3.65 78.21 -20.15
N ASP A 399 4.52 78.31 -21.18
CA ASP A 399 5.15 79.55 -21.59
C ASP A 399 4.02 80.47 -22.00
N GLU A 400 3.97 81.64 -21.32
CA GLU A 400 3.18 82.78 -21.76
C GLU A 400 3.85 83.37 -22.97
N GLU A 401 3.20 83.30 -24.13
CA GLU A 401 3.57 84.11 -25.30
C GLU A 401 3.24 85.58 -25.02
N GLU A 402 4.30 86.43 -24.92
CA GLU A 402 4.19 87.81 -25.00
C GLU A 402 3.79 88.23 -26.43
N THR A 403 2.58 88.82 -26.53
CA THR A 403 2.21 89.62 -27.73
C THR A 403 2.65 91.05 -27.52
N GLY A 404 3.62 91.46 -28.36
CA GLY A 404 3.87 92.83 -28.68
C GLY A 404 3.48 93.17 -30.12
#